data_984777f99c43d8bfbc31d1e15f451268
#
_entry.id   984777f99c43d8bfbc31d1e15f451268
#
_cell.length_a   1.000
_cell.length_b   1.000
_cell.length_c   1.000
_cell.angle_alpha   90.00
_cell.angle_beta   90.00
_cell.angle_gamma   90.00
#
_symmetry.space_group_name_H-M   'P 1'
#
loop_
_entity.id
_entity.type
_entity.pdbx_description
1 polymer ?
#
loop_
_entity_poly.entity_id
_entity_poly.type
_entity_poly.pdbx_seq_one_letter_code
_entity_poly.pdbx_strand_id
1 'polypeptide(L)'
;MKKNIKLGIGFATGRKSFQIVLKTNIFNWRECGLTEKENVKLNLFIAYDLKYSNTRASDYTNVNEKLTDLIDETCFIGAGLLEREIEELLVGGVLTKAEATLFFKGGYAAKRNAILYFALKNHIDYLIFLDDDEYPMAVTNSRTTVLWGGQHVLKTHLQHIGNADITNGHHCGYISPIPQIAFNDILTEDDFRLFIEAISNDIIRWDKIKSVMGNGGVTYADKSVLTTDAVEEVNEINGAKFISGSNLCINMTVPSRVHPFYNPPKARGEDTFLSTCLSGNKVLRVPCYTFHDAFSFYKPLMNGVLPISLKKNHCGFNCSHNAVLQSVYWMDSLQTVVTLYH
;
A
#
# COMPACT_ATOMS: atom_id res chain seq x y z
N MET A 1 -6.78 -23.55 24.53
CA MET A 1 -5.51 -23.01 24.01
C MET A 1 -5.86 -21.93 22.99
N LYS A 2 -5.38 -20.69 23.18
CA LYS A 2 -5.50 -19.67 22.12
C LYS A 2 -4.69 -20.17 20.92
N LYS A 3 -5.29 -20.21 19.74
CA LYS A 3 -4.64 -20.60 18.47
C LYS A 3 -3.48 -19.61 18.23
N ASN A 4 -2.28 -20.10 17.91
CA ASN A 4 -1.20 -19.25 17.46
C ASN A 4 -1.59 -18.65 16.10
N ILE A 5 -1.65 -17.34 16.02
CA ILE A 5 -1.96 -16.61 14.79
C ILE A 5 -0.66 -16.47 13.99
N LYS A 6 -0.66 -16.89 12.74
CA LYS A 6 0.42 -16.61 11.77
C LYS A 6 0.09 -15.33 11.01
N LEU A 7 0.80 -14.26 11.30
CA LEU A 7 0.67 -12.97 10.63
C LEU A 7 1.78 -12.82 9.61
N GLY A 8 1.41 -12.74 8.34
CA GLY A 8 2.30 -12.38 7.23
C GLY A 8 2.40 -10.85 7.08
N ILE A 9 3.60 -10.37 6.81
CA ILE A 9 3.86 -8.96 6.50
C ILE A 9 4.56 -8.93 5.15
N GLY A 10 3.92 -8.33 4.14
CA GLY A 10 4.37 -8.31 2.75
C GLY A 10 4.87 -6.94 2.32
N PHE A 11 6.09 -6.90 1.77
CA PHE A 11 6.65 -5.74 1.11
C PHE A 11 6.97 -6.06 -0.35
N ALA A 12 6.32 -5.35 -1.27
CA ALA A 12 6.71 -5.29 -2.67
C ALA A 12 7.67 -4.09 -2.84
N THR A 13 8.93 -4.32 -3.15
CA THR A 13 9.96 -3.25 -3.11
C THR A 13 10.90 -3.30 -4.30
N GLY A 14 11.49 -2.17 -4.63
CA GLY A 14 12.58 -1.99 -5.58
C GLY A 14 13.51 -0.86 -5.15
N ARG A 15 13.30 -0.26 -3.96
CA ARG A 15 13.97 0.94 -3.48
C ARG A 15 15.12 0.62 -2.54
N LYS A 16 16.21 1.38 -2.64
CA LYS A 16 17.37 1.28 -1.73
C LYS A 16 17.04 1.65 -0.28
N SER A 17 16.01 2.48 -0.08
CA SER A 17 15.54 2.92 1.24
C SER A 17 14.76 1.85 2.02
N PHE A 18 14.41 0.73 1.40
CA PHE A 18 13.59 -0.31 2.01
C PHE A 18 14.04 -0.72 3.42
N GLN A 19 15.34 -0.98 3.61
CA GLN A 19 15.90 -1.41 4.92
C GLN A 19 15.57 -0.42 6.05
N ILE A 20 15.46 0.84 5.72
CA ILE A 20 15.21 1.91 6.68
C ILE A 20 13.74 1.94 7.07
N VAL A 21 12.85 1.80 6.09
CA VAL A 21 11.41 1.67 6.33
C VAL A 21 11.12 0.40 7.13
N LEU A 22 11.73 -0.72 6.76
CA LEU A 22 11.60 -1.98 7.50
C LEU A 22 12.06 -1.82 8.97
N LYS A 23 13.20 -1.19 9.20
CA LYS A 23 13.72 -0.93 10.56
C LYS A 23 12.73 -0.12 11.38
N THR A 24 12.14 0.94 10.81
CA THR A 24 11.16 1.77 11.51
C THR A 24 9.91 0.96 11.89
N ASN A 25 9.44 0.13 10.97
CA ASN A 25 8.31 -0.77 11.23
C ASN A 25 8.64 -1.80 12.33
N ILE A 26 9.81 -2.43 12.31
CA ILE A 26 10.23 -3.41 13.33
C ILE A 26 10.25 -2.78 14.73
N PHE A 27 10.78 -1.56 14.87
CA PHE A 27 10.73 -0.85 16.16
C PHE A 27 9.30 -0.59 16.62
N ASN A 28 8.43 -0.17 15.71
CA ASN A 28 7.00 0.00 16.01
C ASN A 28 6.33 -1.31 16.45
N TRP A 29 6.65 -2.43 15.81
CA TRP A 29 6.10 -3.74 16.18
C TRP A 29 6.56 -4.20 17.55
N ARG A 30 7.80 -3.89 17.95
CA ARG A 30 8.30 -4.12 19.33
C ARG A 30 7.53 -3.32 20.36
N GLU A 31 7.33 -2.04 20.12
CA GLU A 31 6.55 -1.18 21.02
C GLU A 31 5.12 -1.68 21.18
N CYS A 32 4.56 -2.27 20.15
CA CYS A 32 3.23 -2.85 20.15
C CYS A 32 3.09 -4.05 21.09
N GLY A 33 4.19 -4.78 21.38
CA GLY A 33 4.22 -5.96 22.23
C GLY A 33 3.35 -7.12 21.76
N LEU A 34 3.14 -7.24 20.44
CA LEU A 34 2.18 -8.15 19.81
C LEU A 34 2.58 -9.62 19.98
N THR A 35 3.88 -9.92 19.82
CA THR A 35 4.42 -11.28 19.89
C THR A 35 4.43 -11.85 21.29
N GLU A 36 4.64 -10.99 22.30
CA GLU A 36 4.72 -11.40 23.70
C GLU A 36 3.35 -11.62 24.33
N LYS A 37 2.37 -10.81 23.95
CA LYS A 37 1.06 -10.77 24.64
C LYS A 37 -0.04 -11.57 23.95
N GLU A 38 0.07 -11.78 22.64
CA GLU A 38 -1.07 -12.27 21.83
C GLU A 38 -0.83 -13.60 21.12
N ASN A 39 0.30 -14.30 21.34
CA ASN A 39 0.63 -15.55 20.64
C ASN A 39 0.65 -15.39 19.09
N VAL A 40 1.18 -14.29 18.60
CA VAL A 40 1.30 -14.00 17.18
C VAL A 40 2.71 -14.35 16.69
N LYS A 41 2.78 -15.15 15.64
CA LYS A 41 4.02 -15.42 14.89
C LYS A 41 4.11 -14.50 13.70
N LEU A 42 5.20 -13.74 13.61
CA LEU A 42 5.44 -12.81 12.51
C LEU A 42 6.25 -13.48 11.40
N ASN A 43 5.71 -13.43 10.17
CA ASN A 43 6.36 -13.96 8.97
C ASN A 43 6.53 -12.83 7.96
N LEU A 44 7.77 -12.53 7.58
CA LEU A 44 8.09 -11.43 6.67
C LEU A 44 8.30 -11.93 5.24
N PHE A 45 7.59 -11.34 4.29
CA PHE A 45 7.69 -11.63 2.86
C PHE A 45 8.19 -10.39 2.12
N ILE A 46 9.33 -10.49 1.45
CA ILE A 46 9.96 -9.38 0.73
C ILE A 46 10.09 -9.78 -0.75
N ALA A 47 9.19 -9.28 -1.60
CA ALA A 47 9.28 -9.43 -3.04
C ALA A 47 10.00 -8.23 -3.65
N TYR A 48 11.23 -8.42 -4.14
CA TYR A 48 12.09 -7.32 -4.58
C TYR A 48 12.39 -7.32 -6.07
N ASP A 49 12.62 -6.10 -6.61
CA ASP A 49 12.99 -5.88 -8.01
C ASP A 49 14.34 -5.15 -8.12
N LEU A 50 15.33 -5.86 -8.64
CA LEU A 50 16.67 -5.31 -8.79
C LEU A 50 16.77 -4.24 -9.87
N LYS A 51 15.85 -4.27 -10.85
CA LYS A 51 15.87 -3.37 -12.02
C LYS A 51 15.26 -2.00 -11.73
N TYR A 52 14.35 -1.92 -10.75
CA TYR A 52 13.60 -0.69 -10.48
C TYR A 52 14.49 0.50 -10.12
N SER A 53 15.48 0.30 -9.25
CA SER A 53 16.44 1.35 -8.81
C SER A 53 17.89 0.91 -8.95
N ASN A 54 18.18 -0.06 -9.85
CA ASN A 54 19.51 -0.63 -10.04
C ASN A 54 20.14 -1.04 -8.69
N THR A 55 19.48 -1.93 -7.98
CA THR A 55 19.84 -2.45 -6.66
C THR A 55 20.49 -3.83 -6.76
N ARG A 56 20.99 -4.32 -5.64
CA ARG A 56 21.52 -5.69 -5.49
C ARG A 56 20.65 -6.48 -4.53
N ALA A 57 20.66 -7.80 -4.64
CA ALA A 57 19.92 -8.67 -3.72
C ALA A 57 20.28 -8.40 -2.25
N SER A 58 21.56 -8.13 -1.95
CA SER A 58 22.02 -7.79 -0.61
C SER A 58 21.37 -6.53 -0.02
N ASP A 59 20.88 -5.61 -0.85
CA ASP A 59 20.16 -4.42 -0.38
C ASP A 59 18.82 -4.78 0.31
N TYR A 60 18.31 -5.99 0.05
CA TYR A 60 17.06 -6.50 0.61
C TYR A 60 17.27 -7.66 1.59
N THR A 61 18.25 -8.53 1.32
CA THR A 61 18.44 -9.78 2.08
C THR A 61 19.38 -9.63 3.27
N ASN A 62 20.24 -8.61 3.28
CA ASN A 62 21.16 -8.36 4.38
C ASN A 62 20.47 -7.58 5.51
N VAL A 63 19.50 -8.23 6.16
CA VAL A 63 18.78 -7.65 7.30
C VAL A 63 19.55 -7.98 8.57
N ASN A 64 19.74 -6.99 9.44
CA ASN A 64 20.45 -7.16 10.70
C ASN A 64 19.68 -8.11 11.63
N GLU A 65 20.28 -9.22 12.05
CA GLU A 65 19.68 -10.24 12.91
C GLU A 65 19.11 -9.67 14.22
N LYS A 66 19.76 -8.66 14.80
CA LYS A 66 19.25 -7.97 16.01
C LYS A 66 17.96 -7.19 15.78
N LEU A 67 17.62 -6.89 14.54
CA LEU A 67 16.35 -6.26 14.18
C LEU A 67 15.26 -7.29 13.94
N THR A 68 15.63 -8.49 13.51
CA THR A 68 14.69 -9.53 13.10
C THR A 68 14.43 -10.60 14.17
N ASP A 69 14.95 -10.45 15.39
CA ASP A 69 14.71 -11.37 16.51
C ASP A 69 13.23 -11.55 16.88
N LEU A 70 12.41 -10.61 16.50
CA LEU A 70 10.95 -10.60 16.65
C LEU A 70 10.22 -11.34 15.50
N ILE A 71 10.92 -11.63 14.38
CA ILE A 71 10.34 -12.24 13.19
C ILE A 71 10.67 -13.72 13.20
N ASP A 72 9.64 -14.58 13.17
CA ASP A 72 9.81 -16.03 13.21
C ASP A 72 10.41 -16.56 11.90
N GLU A 73 9.95 -16.07 10.76
CA GLU A 73 10.42 -16.49 9.44
C GLU A 73 10.51 -15.32 8.46
N THR A 74 11.52 -15.33 7.58
CA THR A 74 11.65 -14.35 6.50
C THR A 74 11.81 -15.05 5.16
N CYS A 75 10.96 -14.67 4.20
CA CYS A 75 10.99 -15.16 2.83
C CYS A 75 11.41 -14.03 1.87
N PHE A 76 12.58 -14.17 1.26
CA PHE A 76 13.10 -13.24 0.26
C PHE A 76 12.74 -13.72 -1.14
N ILE A 77 11.79 -13.07 -1.78
CA ILE A 77 11.22 -13.46 -3.08
C ILE A 77 11.91 -12.67 -4.19
N GLY A 78 13.04 -13.18 -4.65
CA GLY A 78 13.72 -12.69 -5.84
C GLY A 78 13.30 -13.47 -7.10
N ALA A 79 13.74 -13.01 -8.27
CA ALA A 79 13.37 -13.59 -9.57
C ALA A 79 13.65 -15.10 -9.63
N GLY A 80 14.84 -15.56 -9.22
CA GLY A 80 15.20 -16.96 -9.32
C GLY A 80 14.41 -17.90 -8.40
N LEU A 81 13.94 -17.44 -7.23
CA LEU A 81 13.04 -18.21 -6.39
C LEU A 81 11.65 -18.29 -7.05
N LEU A 82 11.14 -17.16 -7.52
CA LEU A 82 9.83 -17.09 -8.14
C LEU A 82 9.76 -17.91 -9.43
N GLU A 83 10.80 -17.89 -10.26
CA GLU A 83 10.89 -18.69 -11.49
C GLU A 83 10.81 -20.18 -11.21
N ARG A 84 11.52 -20.70 -10.21
CA ARG A 84 11.43 -22.10 -9.80
C ARG A 84 10.03 -22.50 -9.33
N GLU A 85 9.40 -21.67 -8.51
CA GLU A 85 8.04 -21.94 -8.04
C GLU A 85 7.03 -21.92 -9.19
N ILE A 86 7.17 -21.01 -10.14
CA ILE A 86 6.32 -20.97 -11.34
C ILE A 86 6.50 -22.26 -12.16
N GLU A 87 7.74 -22.73 -12.33
CA GLU A 87 8.02 -23.98 -13.06
C GLU A 87 7.37 -25.18 -12.36
N GLU A 88 7.46 -25.28 -11.04
CA GLU A 88 6.78 -26.32 -10.26
C GLU A 88 5.26 -26.29 -10.47
N LEU A 89 4.64 -25.09 -10.45
CA LEU A 89 3.20 -24.92 -10.68
C LEU A 89 2.78 -25.30 -12.11
N LEU A 90 3.61 -25.01 -13.10
CA LEU A 90 3.38 -25.39 -14.50
C LEU A 90 3.52 -26.91 -14.71
N VAL A 91 4.57 -27.52 -14.16
CA VAL A 91 4.79 -28.97 -14.24
C VAL A 91 3.70 -29.74 -13.49
N GLY A 92 3.27 -29.21 -12.35
CA GLY A 92 2.17 -29.78 -11.56
C GLY A 92 0.78 -29.57 -12.17
N GLY A 93 0.66 -28.86 -13.29
CA GLY A 93 -0.61 -28.56 -13.96
C GLY A 93 -1.55 -27.65 -13.14
N VAL A 94 -1.01 -26.93 -12.16
CA VAL A 94 -1.78 -25.98 -11.32
C VAL A 94 -2.06 -24.69 -12.08
N LEU A 95 -1.12 -24.27 -12.93
CA LEU A 95 -1.24 -23.08 -13.77
C LEU A 95 -0.88 -23.39 -15.22
N THR A 96 -1.52 -22.70 -16.14
CA THR A 96 -1.09 -22.59 -17.53
C THR A 96 -0.01 -21.51 -17.68
N LYS A 97 0.74 -21.53 -18.80
CA LYS A 97 1.72 -20.49 -19.12
C LYS A 97 1.08 -19.08 -19.21
N ALA A 98 -0.16 -19.01 -19.69
CA ALA A 98 -0.89 -17.75 -19.79
C ALA A 98 -1.22 -17.18 -18.40
N GLU A 99 -1.72 -18.01 -17.49
CA GLU A 99 -2.01 -17.64 -16.10
C GLU A 99 -0.74 -17.28 -15.34
N ALA A 100 0.33 -18.06 -15.46
CA ALA A 100 1.61 -17.72 -14.85
C ALA A 100 2.14 -16.35 -15.33
N THR A 101 1.97 -16.06 -16.61
CA THR A 101 2.32 -14.74 -17.16
C THR A 101 1.43 -13.64 -16.58
N LEU A 102 0.13 -13.86 -16.48
CA LEU A 102 -0.83 -12.91 -15.93
C LEU A 102 -0.53 -12.57 -14.47
N PHE A 103 -0.29 -13.58 -13.64
CA PHE A 103 -0.13 -13.38 -12.21
C PHE A 103 1.27 -12.92 -11.78
N PHE A 104 2.33 -13.35 -12.47
CA PHE A 104 3.70 -13.20 -11.96
C PHE A 104 4.65 -12.41 -12.87
N LYS A 105 4.18 -11.91 -14.03
CA LYS A 105 5.06 -11.20 -14.97
C LYS A 105 4.92 -9.69 -14.85
N GLY A 106 5.92 -9.07 -14.24
CA GLY A 106 6.13 -7.61 -14.27
C GLY A 106 5.28 -6.81 -13.29
N GLY A 107 5.79 -5.68 -12.89
CA GLY A 107 5.10 -4.67 -12.08
C GLY A 107 4.87 -5.00 -10.62
N TYR A 108 4.16 -4.10 -9.95
CA TYR A 108 3.83 -4.22 -8.53
C TYR A 108 2.82 -5.34 -8.25
N ALA A 109 1.79 -5.49 -9.08
CA ALA A 109 0.78 -6.54 -8.95
C ALA A 109 1.42 -7.94 -8.90
N ALA A 110 2.38 -8.21 -9.79
CA ALA A 110 3.07 -9.50 -9.83
C ALA A 110 3.85 -9.78 -8.53
N LYS A 111 4.46 -8.76 -7.92
CA LYS A 111 5.16 -8.92 -6.63
C LYS A 111 4.20 -9.15 -5.47
N ARG A 112 3.07 -8.43 -5.45
CA ARG A 112 2.00 -8.67 -4.46
C ARG A 112 1.42 -10.08 -4.62
N ASN A 113 1.22 -10.56 -5.84
CA ASN A 113 0.77 -11.93 -6.11
C ASN A 113 1.81 -12.97 -5.67
N ALA A 114 3.09 -12.72 -5.88
CA ALA A 114 4.14 -13.60 -5.38
C ALA A 114 4.09 -13.69 -3.84
N ILE A 115 3.90 -12.56 -3.14
CA ILE A 115 3.71 -12.53 -1.69
C ILE A 115 2.45 -13.31 -1.28
N LEU A 116 1.31 -13.09 -1.96
CA LEU A 116 0.07 -13.84 -1.71
C LEU A 116 0.29 -15.35 -1.87
N TYR A 117 0.96 -15.77 -2.94
CA TYR A 117 1.26 -17.18 -3.20
C TYR A 117 2.10 -17.79 -2.07
N PHE A 118 3.22 -17.14 -1.69
CA PHE A 118 4.06 -17.64 -0.61
C PHE A 118 3.34 -17.61 0.75
N ALA A 119 2.47 -16.63 0.99
CA ALA A 119 1.65 -16.59 2.20
C ALA A 119 0.66 -17.77 2.27
N LEU A 120 -0.01 -18.11 1.16
CA LEU A 120 -0.86 -19.30 1.05
C LEU A 120 -0.05 -20.59 1.26
N LYS A 121 1.11 -20.74 0.61
CA LYS A 121 2.00 -21.89 0.74
C LYS A 121 2.47 -22.10 2.18
N ASN A 122 2.68 -21.03 2.95
CA ASN A 122 3.12 -21.06 4.35
C ASN A 122 1.96 -21.07 5.35
N HIS A 123 0.72 -21.20 4.90
CA HIS A 123 -0.48 -21.24 5.75
C HIS A 123 -0.58 -20.04 6.69
N ILE A 124 -0.39 -18.85 6.15
CA ILE A 124 -0.58 -17.58 6.87
C ILE A 124 -2.07 -17.35 7.13
N ASP A 125 -2.43 -16.98 8.35
CA ASP A 125 -3.82 -16.69 8.71
C ASP A 125 -4.25 -15.31 8.20
N TYR A 126 -3.39 -14.28 8.37
CA TYR A 126 -3.65 -12.90 7.94
C TYR A 126 -2.41 -12.33 7.28
N LEU A 127 -2.55 -11.62 6.17
CA LEU A 127 -1.45 -11.01 5.43
C LEU A 127 -1.62 -9.51 5.35
N ILE A 128 -0.67 -8.75 5.89
CA ILE A 128 -0.64 -7.29 5.82
C ILE A 128 0.35 -6.85 4.75
N PHE A 129 -0.11 -6.01 3.81
CA PHE A 129 0.73 -5.30 2.86
C PHE A 129 1.09 -3.92 3.39
N LEU A 130 2.38 -3.62 3.37
CA LEU A 130 2.95 -2.30 3.67
C LEU A 130 3.82 -1.87 2.48
N ASP A 131 3.90 -0.56 2.21
CA ASP A 131 4.75 -0.03 1.16
C ASP A 131 6.13 0.40 1.71
N ASP A 132 7.12 0.44 0.82
CA ASP A 132 8.52 0.71 1.13
C ASP A 132 8.85 2.22 1.25
N ASP A 133 7.84 3.06 1.28
CA ASP A 133 7.88 4.50 1.51
C ASP A 133 6.82 4.97 2.53
N GLU A 134 6.28 4.04 3.30
CA GLU A 134 5.30 4.32 4.34
C GLU A 134 5.82 4.03 5.75
N TYR A 135 5.47 4.90 6.68
CA TYR A 135 5.88 4.83 8.09
C TYR A 135 4.66 4.70 8.99
N PRO A 136 4.72 3.93 10.10
CA PRO A 136 3.59 3.72 11.02
C PRO A 136 3.35 4.95 11.89
N MET A 137 2.97 6.05 11.28
CA MET A 137 2.77 7.35 11.92
C MET A 137 1.58 8.08 11.33
N ALA A 138 0.92 8.89 12.15
CA ALA A 138 -0.05 9.89 11.74
C ALA A 138 0.52 11.29 11.93
N VAL A 139 0.21 12.21 11.04
CA VAL A 139 0.53 13.63 11.16
C VAL A 139 -0.74 14.46 11.07
N THR A 140 -1.00 15.25 12.09
CA THR A 140 -2.14 16.20 12.12
C THR A 140 -1.64 17.63 12.04
N ASN A 141 -2.43 18.48 11.40
CA ASN A 141 -2.12 19.90 11.32
C ASN A 141 -2.66 20.64 12.56
N SER A 142 -1.86 21.52 13.10
CA SER A 142 -2.26 22.58 14.02
C SER A 142 -2.00 23.95 13.36
N ARG A 143 -2.45 25.03 13.99
CA ARG A 143 -2.32 26.37 13.39
C ARG A 143 -0.88 26.77 13.08
N THR A 144 0.08 26.32 13.87
CA THR A 144 1.49 26.76 13.82
C THR A 144 2.50 25.65 13.67
N THR A 145 2.08 24.38 13.83
CA THR A 145 2.96 23.21 13.78
C THR A 145 2.18 21.98 13.38
N VAL A 146 2.87 20.89 13.19
CA VAL A 146 2.27 19.56 13.00
C VAL A 146 2.53 18.68 14.22
N LEU A 147 1.55 17.83 14.53
CA LEU A 147 1.67 16.86 15.62
C LEU A 147 1.82 15.45 15.00
N TRP A 148 2.81 14.74 15.48
CA TRP A 148 3.12 13.37 15.07
C TRP A 148 2.67 12.38 16.13
N GLY A 149 2.03 11.30 15.70
CA GLY A 149 1.61 10.21 16.56
C GLY A 149 1.98 8.86 15.98
N GLY A 150 2.68 8.04 16.75
CA GLY A 150 2.94 6.64 16.37
C GLY A 150 1.63 5.86 16.23
N GLN A 151 1.60 4.93 15.29
CA GLN A 151 0.41 4.13 14.99
C GLN A 151 0.72 2.65 15.14
N HIS A 152 -0.13 1.91 15.85
CA HIS A 152 0.01 0.46 16.04
C HIS A 152 -0.69 -0.31 14.91
N VAL A 153 -0.19 -0.15 13.67
CA VAL A 153 -0.81 -0.65 12.44
C VAL A 153 -1.15 -2.15 12.54
N LEU A 154 -0.18 -3.01 12.85
CA LEU A 154 -0.43 -4.45 12.90
C LEU A 154 -1.49 -4.82 13.95
N LYS A 155 -1.43 -4.20 15.13
CA LYS A 155 -2.37 -4.47 16.21
C LYS A 155 -3.79 -4.08 15.82
N THR A 156 -3.96 -2.90 15.21
CA THR A 156 -5.26 -2.41 14.78
C THR A 156 -5.88 -3.34 13.73
N HIS A 157 -5.10 -3.78 12.75
CA HIS A 157 -5.60 -4.75 11.78
C HIS A 157 -6.02 -6.07 12.44
N LEU A 158 -5.19 -6.63 13.34
CA LEU A 158 -5.46 -7.90 14.01
C LEU A 158 -6.71 -7.87 14.89
N GLN A 159 -7.04 -6.72 15.46
CA GLN A 159 -8.26 -6.56 16.27
C GLN A 159 -9.54 -6.74 15.45
N HIS A 160 -9.49 -6.48 14.15
CA HIS A 160 -10.70 -6.40 13.31
C HIS A 160 -10.76 -7.42 12.18
N ILE A 161 -9.61 -7.92 11.71
CA ILE A 161 -9.54 -8.80 10.53
C ILE A 161 -10.26 -10.13 10.72
N GLY A 162 -10.35 -10.65 11.93
CA GLY A 162 -11.06 -11.91 12.21
C GLY A 162 -12.55 -11.88 11.86
N ASN A 163 -13.15 -10.71 11.73
CA ASN A 163 -14.55 -10.49 11.40
C ASN A 163 -14.76 -9.90 10.00
N ALA A 164 -13.71 -9.86 9.18
CA ALA A 164 -13.73 -9.28 7.84
C ALA A 164 -12.92 -10.12 6.86
N ASP A 165 -13.13 -9.91 5.56
CA ASP A 165 -12.28 -10.47 4.52
C ASP A 165 -11.05 -9.59 4.30
N ILE A 166 -11.23 -8.29 4.45
CA ILE A 166 -10.17 -7.28 4.30
C ILE A 166 -10.35 -6.19 5.35
N THR A 167 -9.22 -5.71 5.90
CA THR A 167 -9.17 -4.44 6.63
C THR A 167 -8.17 -3.51 5.95
N ASN A 168 -8.52 -2.23 5.81
CA ASN A 168 -7.70 -1.22 5.17
C ASN A 168 -7.59 0.00 6.08
N GLY A 169 -6.37 0.45 6.37
CA GLY A 169 -6.13 1.64 7.18
C GLY A 169 -6.22 2.93 6.38
N HIS A 170 -5.87 4.03 7.02
CA HIS A 170 -5.84 5.36 6.42
C HIS A 170 -4.41 5.77 6.07
N HIS A 171 -4.29 6.78 5.22
CA HIS A 171 -3.02 7.34 4.80
C HIS A 171 -2.98 8.84 5.07
N CYS A 172 -1.79 9.35 5.38
CA CYS A 172 -1.49 10.78 5.43
C CYS A 172 -0.11 11.04 4.81
N GLY A 173 0.29 12.29 4.69
CA GLY A 173 1.53 12.66 4.05
C GLY A 173 1.35 12.95 2.56
N TYR A 174 2.26 12.50 1.72
CA TYR A 174 2.28 12.78 0.28
C TYR A 174 1.57 11.68 -0.50
N ILE A 175 0.24 11.71 -0.50
CA ILE A 175 -0.60 10.69 -1.14
C ILE A 175 -0.69 10.98 -2.63
N SER A 176 0.03 10.22 -3.44
CA SER A 176 0.09 10.35 -4.90
C SER A 176 0.67 11.68 -5.40
N PRO A 177 1.22 11.73 -6.61
CA PRO A 177 1.76 12.95 -7.18
C PRO A 177 0.64 13.86 -7.68
N ILE A 178 -0.15 14.44 -6.77
CA ILE A 178 -0.95 15.60 -7.13
C ILE A 178 -0.04 16.81 -6.92
N PRO A 179 0.61 17.30 -7.99
CA PRO A 179 1.49 18.43 -7.88
C PRO A 179 0.66 19.67 -7.55
N GLN A 180 1.28 20.66 -6.94
CA GLN A 180 0.75 21.98 -6.99
C GLN A 180 0.84 22.47 -8.44
N ILE A 181 -0.27 22.42 -9.16
CA ILE A 181 -0.37 22.93 -10.54
C ILE A 181 -0.53 24.43 -10.45
N ALA A 182 0.35 25.15 -11.12
CA ALA A 182 0.15 26.59 -11.36
C ALA A 182 -0.80 26.74 -12.55
N PHE A 183 -2.01 27.20 -12.31
CA PHE A 183 -2.96 27.52 -13.37
C PHE A 183 -2.52 28.78 -14.14
N ASN A 184 -2.78 28.80 -15.42
CA ASN A 184 -2.46 29.89 -16.34
C ASN A 184 -3.52 29.95 -17.46
N ASP A 185 -3.31 30.81 -18.47
CA ASP A 185 -4.25 30.98 -19.58
C ASP A 185 -4.36 29.75 -20.49
N ILE A 186 -3.41 28.79 -20.42
CA ILE A 186 -3.42 27.56 -21.22
C ILE A 186 -4.12 26.43 -20.47
N LEU A 187 -3.95 26.36 -19.15
CA LEU A 187 -4.61 25.41 -18.27
C LEU A 187 -5.26 26.18 -17.11
N THR A 188 -6.55 26.38 -17.22
CA THR A 188 -7.31 27.06 -16.16
C THR A 188 -7.67 26.10 -15.04
N GLU A 189 -8.02 26.64 -13.86
CA GLU A 189 -8.53 25.83 -12.75
C GLU A 189 -9.83 25.11 -13.15
N ASP A 190 -10.67 25.75 -13.96
CA ASP A 190 -11.94 25.18 -14.42
C ASP A 190 -11.72 24.01 -15.38
N ASP A 191 -10.77 24.11 -16.32
CA ASP A 191 -10.43 23.00 -17.22
C ASP A 191 -9.92 21.79 -16.42
N PHE A 192 -9.07 22.03 -15.45
CA PHE A 192 -8.55 20.95 -14.59
C PHE A 192 -9.64 20.37 -13.71
N ARG A 193 -10.55 21.19 -13.18
CA ARG A 193 -11.73 20.71 -12.45
C ARG A 193 -12.59 19.81 -13.31
N LEU A 194 -12.94 20.24 -14.53
CA LEU A 194 -13.74 19.44 -15.47
C LEU A 194 -13.06 18.11 -15.78
N PHE A 195 -11.74 18.13 -15.96
CA PHE A 195 -10.95 16.92 -16.17
C PHE A 195 -11.04 15.98 -14.94
N ILE A 196 -10.85 16.49 -13.74
CA ILE A 196 -10.95 15.69 -12.52
C ILE A 196 -12.38 15.16 -12.33
N GLU A 197 -13.40 15.96 -12.58
CA GLU A 197 -14.80 15.54 -12.45
C GLU A 197 -15.17 14.48 -13.51
N ALA A 198 -14.57 14.52 -14.70
CA ALA A 198 -14.77 13.51 -15.73
C ALA A 198 -14.18 12.15 -15.38
N ILE A 199 -13.09 12.11 -14.61
CA ILE A 199 -12.46 10.89 -14.12
C ILE A 199 -12.84 10.54 -12.68
N SER A 200 -13.74 11.35 -12.08
CA SER A 200 -14.05 11.26 -10.66
C SER A 200 -14.72 9.92 -10.34
N ASN A 201 -14.29 9.39 -9.23
CA ASN A 201 -14.96 8.35 -8.47
C ASN A 201 -15.09 8.89 -7.03
N ASP A 202 -15.60 8.12 -6.09
CA ASP A 202 -15.75 8.60 -4.71
C ASP A 202 -14.44 8.88 -3.98
N ILE A 203 -13.30 8.46 -4.54
CA ILE A 203 -11.97 8.74 -4.01
C ILE A 203 -11.41 10.02 -4.62
N ILE A 204 -11.56 10.19 -5.93
CA ILE A 204 -11.05 11.34 -6.69
C ILE A 204 -12.21 12.32 -6.90
N ARG A 205 -12.33 13.29 -6.00
CA ARG A 205 -13.30 14.37 -6.09
C ARG A 205 -12.58 15.70 -6.13
N TRP A 206 -13.10 16.64 -6.89
CA TRP A 206 -12.47 17.96 -7.05
C TRP A 206 -12.21 18.66 -5.72
N ASP A 207 -13.19 18.66 -4.81
CA ASP A 207 -13.06 19.28 -3.49
C ASP A 207 -11.88 18.71 -2.68
N LYS A 208 -11.70 17.38 -2.71
CA LYS A 208 -10.57 16.71 -2.04
C LYS A 208 -9.24 17.06 -2.70
N ILE A 209 -9.17 17.01 -4.03
CA ILE A 209 -7.96 17.34 -4.79
C ILE A 209 -7.57 18.80 -4.58
N LYS A 210 -8.53 19.71 -4.66
CA LYS A 210 -8.30 21.13 -4.40
C LYS A 210 -7.77 21.39 -2.99
N SER A 211 -8.30 20.68 -1.99
CA SER A 211 -7.80 20.74 -0.61
C SER A 211 -6.35 20.28 -0.50
N VAL A 212 -6.02 19.14 -1.13
CA VAL A 212 -4.64 18.61 -1.15
C VAL A 212 -3.68 19.57 -1.87
N MET A 213 -4.10 20.12 -3.01
CA MET A 213 -3.32 21.14 -3.73
C MET A 213 -3.10 22.39 -2.87
N GLY A 214 -4.14 22.88 -2.20
CA GLY A 214 -4.06 24.02 -1.29
C GLY A 214 -3.09 23.80 -0.12
N ASN A 215 -2.92 22.55 0.31
CA ASN A 215 -1.93 22.13 1.32
C ASN A 215 -0.54 21.81 0.74
N GLY A 216 -0.30 22.08 -0.55
CA GLY A 216 0.98 21.79 -1.20
C GLY A 216 1.22 20.28 -1.41
N GLY A 217 0.19 19.54 -1.76
CA GLY A 217 0.26 18.09 -2.02
C GLY A 217 0.31 17.21 -0.76
N VAL A 218 -0.02 17.76 0.40
CA VAL A 218 0.01 17.07 1.69
C VAL A 218 -1.40 16.78 2.18
N THR A 219 -1.62 15.57 2.63
CA THR A 219 -2.83 15.14 3.35
C THR A 219 -2.50 14.90 4.82
N TYR A 220 -3.27 15.52 5.71
CA TYR A 220 -3.14 15.32 7.15
C TYR A 220 -4.13 14.27 7.65
N ALA A 221 -3.77 13.59 8.72
CA ALA A 221 -4.65 12.65 9.39
C ALA A 221 -5.87 13.38 10.01
N ASP A 222 -7.02 12.75 9.89
CA ASP A 222 -8.24 13.23 10.54
C ASP A 222 -8.17 12.93 12.04
N LYS A 223 -8.35 13.98 12.85
CA LYS A 223 -8.33 13.87 14.31
C LYS A 223 -9.46 13.01 14.85
N SER A 224 -10.63 13.01 14.20
CA SER A 224 -11.77 12.21 14.61
C SER A 224 -11.43 10.71 14.53
N VAL A 225 -10.79 10.27 13.44
CA VAL A 225 -10.35 8.88 13.26
C VAL A 225 -9.35 8.47 14.34
N LEU A 226 -8.43 9.39 14.71
CA LEU A 226 -7.39 9.10 15.72
C LEU A 226 -7.95 9.04 17.16
N THR A 227 -9.14 9.58 17.43
CA THR A 227 -9.70 9.73 18.77
C THR A 227 -10.90 8.84 19.06
N THR A 228 -11.56 8.31 18.03
CA THR A 228 -12.82 7.55 18.18
C THR A 228 -12.65 6.06 18.13
N ASP A 229 -11.51 5.56 17.64
CA ASP A 229 -11.30 4.13 17.34
C ASP A 229 -12.44 3.51 16.49
N ALA A 230 -13.13 4.34 15.73
CA ALA A 230 -14.29 3.91 14.95
C ALA A 230 -13.86 3.08 13.74
N VAL A 231 -14.54 1.94 13.57
CA VAL A 231 -14.39 1.08 12.40
C VAL A 231 -15.61 1.23 11.52
N GLU A 232 -15.39 1.45 10.23
CA GLU A 232 -16.45 1.66 9.25
C GLU A 232 -16.40 0.56 8.19
N GLU A 233 -17.56 0.09 7.74
CA GLU A 233 -17.59 -0.77 6.55
C GLU A 233 -17.40 0.09 5.30
N VAL A 234 -16.54 -0.36 4.39
CA VAL A 234 -16.33 0.30 3.10
C VAL A 234 -17.56 0.10 2.23
N ASN A 235 -18.22 1.18 1.88
CA ASN A 235 -19.40 1.15 1.03
C ASN A 235 -19.06 0.64 -0.37
N GLU A 236 -19.96 -0.17 -0.91
CA GLU A 236 -19.90 -0.57 -2.30
C GLU A 236 -20.47 0.51 -3.20
N ILE A 237 -19.74 0.87 -4.24
CA ILE A 237 -20.11 1.90 -5.19
C ILE A 237 -19.85 1.36 -6.58
N ASN A 238 -20.92 1.27 -7.38
CA ASN A 238 -20.85 0.71 -8.74
C ASN A 238 -20.17 -0.67 -8.80
N GLY A 239 -20.44 -1.54 -7.84
CA GLY A 239 -19.86 -2.89 -7.77
C GLY A 239 -18.43 -2.95 -7.24
N ALA A 240 -17.84 -1.84 -6.77
CA ALA A 240 -16.48 -1.78 -6.24
C ALA A 240 -16.44 -1.29 -4.80
N LYS A 241 -15.51 -1.84 -4.00
CA LYS A 241 -15.18 -1.34 -2.65
C LYS A 241 -13.74 -0.80 -2.66
N PHE A 242 -13.60 0.52 -2.69
CA PHE A 242 -12.31 1.17 -2.87
C PHE A 242 -11.41 1.06 -1.65
N ILE A 243 -10.22 0.48 -1.87
CA ILE A 243 -9.16 0.28 -0.88
C ILE A 243 -7.83 0.81 -1.43
N SER A 244 -6.88 1.05 -0.53
CA SER A 244 -5.47 1.23 -0.91
C SER A 244 -4.76 -0.12 -0.94
N GLY A 245 -3.76 -0.25 -1.80
CA GLY A 245 -2.92 -1.44 -1.87
C GLY A 245 -1.93 -1.57 -0.71
N SER A 246 -1.73 -0.53 0.08
CA SER A 246 -0.92 -0.54 1.29
C SER A 246 -1.77 -0.26 2.54
N ASN A 247 -1.20 -0.49 3.73
CA ASN A 247 -1.95 -0.48 4.99
C ASN A 247 -3.21 -1.35 4.85
N LEU A 248 -3.01 -2.53 4.26
CA LEU A 248 -4.05 -3.46 3.80
C LEU A 248 -3.82 -4.83 4.42
N CYS A 249 -4.79 -5.35 5.16
CA CYS A 249 -4.74 -6.72 5.67
C CYS A 249 -5.79 -7.60 5.01
N ILE A 250 -5.37 -8.76 4.53
CA ILE A 250 -6.21 -9.76 3.86
C ILE A 250 -6.35 -10.97 4.78
N ASN A 251 -7.57 -11.42 4.98
CA ASN A 251 -7.88 -12.64 5.70
C ASN A 251 -7.64 -13.85 4.79
N MET A 252 -6.57 -14.61 5.08
CA MET A 252 -6.15 -15.78 4.31
C MET A 252 -6.80 -17.08 4.79
N THR A 253 -7.56 -17.05 5.89
CA THR A 253 -8.19 -18.26 6.47
C THR A 253 -9.31 -18.83 5.59
N VAL A 254 -9.81 -18.03 4.64
CA VAL A 254 -10.79 -18.43 3.63
C VAL A 254 -10.21 -18.18 2.23
N PRO A 255 -9.37 -19.07 1.68
CA PRO A 255 -8.64 -18.83 0.42
C PRO A 255 -9.53 -18.50 -0.78
N SER A 256 -10.75 -19.01 -0.82
CA SER A 256 -11.73 -18.73 -1.90
C SER A 256 -12.21 -17.27 -1.94
N ARG A 257 -11.91 -16.47 -0.91
CA ARG A 257 -12.24 -15.03 -0.81
C ARG A 257 -11.02 -14.13 -1.02
N VAL A 258 -9.87 -14.73 -1.30
CA VAL A 258 -8.64 -14.00 -1.60
C VAL A 258 -8.56 -13.78 -3.11
N HIS A 259 -8.46 -12.51 -3.50
CA HIS A 259 -8.36 -12.13 -4.91
C HIS A 259 -6.92 -11.73 -5.26
N PRO A 260 -6.42 -12.11 -6.45
CA PRO A 260 -5.12 -11.67 -6.91
C PRO A 260 -5.14 -10.19 -7.32
N PHE A 261 -3.97 -9.57 -7.28
CA PHE A 261 -3.76 -8.25 -7.84
C PHE A 261 -3.57 -8.33 -9.36
N TYR A 262 -4.06 -7.32 -10.05
CA TYR A 262 -3.89 -7.22 -11.50
C TYR A 262 -3.53 -5.79 -11.92
N ASN A 263 -2.63 -5.68 -12.87
CA ASN A 263 -2.36 -4.45 -13.59
C ASN A 263 -2.47 -4.69 -15.09
N PRO A 264 -3.22 -3.88 -15.82
CA PRO A 264 -3.14 -3.86 -17.27
C PRO A 264 -1.71 -3.53 -17.71
N PRO A 265 -1.31 -3.97 -18.91
CA PRO A 265 0.01 -3.61 -19.45
C PRO A 265 0.21 -2.10 -19.47
N LYS A 266 1.35 -1.64 -18.90
CA LYS A 266 1.75 -0.22 -18.81
C LYS A 266 0.88 0.66 -17.90
N ALA A 267 -0.08 0.10 -17.15
CA ALA A 267 -0.89 0.83 -16.19
C ALA A 267 -0.42 0.62 -14.75
N ARG A 268 -0.91 1.48 -13.85
CA ARG A 268 -0.85 1.36 -12.38
C ARG A 268 -2.27 1.17 -11.86
N GLY A 269 -2.42 0.89 -10.58
CA GLY A 269 -3.71 0.81 -9.90
C GLY A 269 -4.17 -0.62 -9.65
N GLU A 270 -3.23 -1.49 -9.26
CA GLU A 270 -3.54 -2.87 -8.86
C GLU A 270 -4.54 -2.94 -7.70
N ASP A 271 -4.57 -1.92 -6.85
CA ASP A 271 -5.53 -1.74 -5.78
C ASP A 271 -6.92 -1.35 -6.30
N THR A 272 -6.99 -0.49 -7.32
CA THR A 272 -8.24 -0.15 -8.00
C THR A 272 -8.87 -1.38 -8.65
N PHE A 273 -8.06 -2.19 -9.35
CA PHE A 273 -8.56 -3.43 -9.93
C PHE A 273 -8.99 -4.45 -8.87
N LEU A 274 -8.22 -4.60 -7.79
CA LEU A 274 -8.63 -5.44 -6.67
C LEU A 274 -9.98 -4.96 -6.10
N SER A 275 -10.17 -3.66 -5.99
CA SER A 275 -11.42 -3.05 -5.48
C SER A 275 -12.66 -3.50 -6.25
N THR A 276 -12.55 -3.72 -7.56
CA THR A 276 -13.67 -4.20 -8.40
C THR A 276 -14.02 -5.67 -8.16
N CYS A 277 -13.14 -6.43 -7.53
CA CYS A 277 -13.39 -7.83 -7.18
C CYS A 277 -14.03 -8.00 -5.79
N LEU A 278 -14.19 -6.91 -5.02
CA LEU A 278 -14.58 -6.95 -3.62
C LEU A 278 -16.09 -6.81 -3.37
N SER A 279 -16.92 -6.81 -4.42
CA SER A 279 -18.37 -6.91 -4.27
C SER A 279 -18.71 -8.18 -3.48
N GLY A 280 -19.53 -8.04 -2.45
CA GLY A 280 -19.86 -9.16 -1.56
C GLY A 280 -18.78 -9.55 -0.53
N ASN A 281 -17.55 -9.00 -0.56
CA ASN A 281 -16.58 -9.13 0.51
C ASN A 281 -16.88 -8.13 1.63
N LYS A 282 -16.64 -8.54 2.88
CA LYS A 282 -16.69 -7.62 4.01
C LYS A 282 -15.35 -6.89 4.15
N VAL A 283 -15.36 -5.61 3.83
CA VAL A 283 -14.19 -4.73 3.88
C VAL A 283 -14.39 -3.68 4.96
N LEU A 284 -13.46 -3.58 5.90
CA LEU A 284 -13.52 -2.62 7.00
C LEU A 284 -12.42 -1.57 6.86
N ARG A 285 -12.77 -0.30 7.08
CA ARG A 285 -11.82 0.79 7.28
C ARG A 285 -11.47 0.87 8.76
N VAL A 286 -10.18 0.68 9.09
CA VAL A 286 -9.70 0.61 10.49
C VAL A 286 -8.93 1.87 10.88
N PRO A 287 -9.01 2.31 12.17
CA PRO A 287 -8.50 3.61 12.61
C PRO A 287 -6.99 3.61 12.86
N CYS A 288 -6.19 3.28 11.85
CA CYS A 288 -4.74 3.44 11.88
C CYS A 288 -4.25 4.13 10.62
N TYR A 289 -3.20 4.93 10.78
CA TYR A 289 -2.58 5.67 9.69
C TYR A 289 -1.19 5.15 9.36
N THR A 290 -0.83 5.25 8.07
CA THR A 290 0.55 5.28 7.62
C THR A 290 0.87 6.65 7.02
N PHE A 291 2.09 7.13 7.26
CA PHE A 291 2.62 8.35 6.67
C PHE A 291 3.41 7.99 5.42
N HIS A 292 2.92 8.44 4.27
CA HIS A 292 3.54 8.20 2.97
C HIS A 292 4.53 9.31 2.62
N ASP A 293 5.79 8.94 2.35
CA ASP A 293 6.87 9.86 1.93
C ASP A 293 7.54 9.37 0.63
N ALA A 294 6.77 9.33 -0.46
CA ALA A 294 7.24 8.89 -1.78
C ALA A 294 8.48 9.64 -2.29
N PHE A 295 8.68 10.85 -1.81
CA PHE A 295 9.78 11.73 -2.24
C PHE A 295 11.01 11.65 -1.34
N SER A 296 10.96 10.84 -0.28
CA SER A 296 12.03 10.74 0.73
C SER A 296 12.45 12.11 1.29
N PHE A 297 11.48 13.01 1.50
CA PHE A 297 11.72 14.35 2.03
C PHE A 297 12.23 14.32 3.46
N TYR A 298 11.91 13.28 4.21
CA TYR A 298 12.13 13.18 5.65
C TYR A 298 13.05 12.03 6.04
N LYS A 299 14.21 11.93 5.38
CA LYS A 299 15.27 11.02 5.84
C LYS A 299 15.51 11.05 7.36
N PRO A 300 15.40 12.22 8.04
CA PRO A 300 15.52 12.30 9.49
C PRO A 300 14.42 11.60 10.29
N LEU A 301 13.24 11.34 9.74
CA LEU A 301 12.20 10.56 10.44
C LEU A 301 12.73 9.21 10.94
N MET A 302 13.64 8.63 10.18
CA MET A 302 14.28 7.37 10.47
C MET A 302 15.27 7.43 11.63
N ASN A 303 15.68 8.63 12.00
CA ASN A 303 16.57 8.91 13.13
C ASN A 303 15.78 9.52 14.32
N GLY A 304 14.46 9.44 14.30
CA GLY A 304 13.60 9.97 15.36
C GLY A 304 13.47 11.51 15.36
N VAL A 305 13.92 12.19 14.32
CA VAL A 305 13.80 13.65 14.21
C VAL A 305 12.52 13.99 13.44
N LEU A 306 11.49 14.45 14.16
CA LEU A 306 10.21 14.82 13.59
C LEU A 306 10.23 16.29 13.13
N PRO A 307 9.83 16.61 11.88
CA PRO A 307 9.75 17.97 11.40
C PRO A 307 8.60 18.74 12.05
N ILE A 308 8.77 20.05 12.23
CA ILE A 308 7.75 20.96 12.80
C ILE A 308 6.75 21.44 11.74
N SER A 309 7.08 21.30 10.46
CA SER A 309 6.20 21.60 9.33
C SER A 309 6.47 20.64 8.19
N LEU A 310 5.46 20.28 7.40
CA LEU A 310 5.64 19.49 6.21
C LEU A 310 6.06 20.36 5.03
N LYS A 311 6.98 19.86 4.22
CA LYS A 311 7.41 20.55 2.99
C LYS A 311 6.28 20.53 1.98
N LYS A 312 6.03 21.68 1.37
CA LYS A 312 5.12 21.76 0.23
C LYS A 312 5.75 21.05 -0.97
N ASN A 313 4.94 20.28 -1.66
CA ASN A 313 5.36 19.64 -2.91
C ASN A 313 5.27 20.69 -4.03
N HIS A 314 6.40 21.24 -4.43
CA HIS A 314 6.49 22.13 -5.58
C HIS A 314 6.93 21.30 -6.79
N CYS A 315 6.02 21.07 -7.71
CA CYS A 315 6.38 20.50 -9.01
C CYS A 315 7.01 21.59 -9.90
N GLY A 316 8.27 21.42 -10.26
CA GLY A 316 8.84 22.09 -11.41
C GLY A 316 8.19 21.57 -12.70
N PHE A 317 8.36 22.30 -13.81
CA PHE A 317 7.75 22.05 -15.14
C PHE A 317 7.83 20.57 -15.62
N ASN A 318 8.89 19.86 -15.26
CA ASN A 318 9.07 18.44 -15.60
C ASN A 318 8.18 17.47 -14.79
N CYS A 319 7.75 17.84 -13.57
CA CYS A 319 6.85 17.01 -12.78
C CYS A 319 5.40 17.10 -13.27
N SER A 320 4.95 18.27 -13.75
CA SER A 320 3.60 18.44 -14.27
C SER A 320 3.36 17.58 -15.51
N HIS A 321 4.37 17.45 -16.38
CA HIS A 321 4.30 16.60 -17.57
C HIS A 321 4.17 15.10 -17.20
N ASN A 322 4.97 14.64 -16.26
CA ASN A 322 4.90 13.26 -15.79
C ASN A 322 3.64 12.97 -14.97
N ALA A 323 3.12 13.92 -14.21
CA ALA A 323 1.87 13.76 -13.46
C ALA A 323 0.64 13.72 -14.40
N VAL A 324 0.63 14.56 -15.44
CA VAL A 324 -0.41 14.51 -16.47
C VAL A 324 -0.31 13.21 -17.27
N LEU A 325 0.89 12.78 -17.65
CA LEU A 325 1.07 11.49 -18.31
C LEU A 325 0.65 10.31 -17.43
N GLN A 326 0.98 10.34 -16.14
CA GLN A 326 0.53 9.29 -15.21
C GLN A 326 -0.99 9.31 -14.99
N SER A 327 -1.64 10.47 -14.97
CA SER A 327 -3.10 10.56 -14.92
C SER A 327 -3.77 10.11 -16.22
N VAL A 328 -3.16 10.38 -17.38
CA VAL A 328 -3.64 9.85 -18.67
C VAL A 328 -3.51 8.33 -18.73
N TYR A 329 -2.40 7.75 -18.25
CA TYR A 329 -2.28 6.28 -18.11
C TYR A 329 -3.31 5.69 -17.13
N TRP A 330 -3.70 6.44 -16.11
CA TRP A 330 -4.76 6.04 -15.18
C TRP A 330 -6.14 6.03 -15.86
N MET A 331 -6.41 7.01 -16.72
CA MET A 331 -7.65 7.09 -17.52
C MET A 331 -7.79 5.95 -18.53
N ASP A 332 -6.72 5.63 -19.26
CA ASP A 332 -6.73 4.49 -20.19
C ASP A 332 -7.03 3.17 -19.45
N SER A 333 -6.55 3.04 -18.22
CA SER A 333 -6.82 1.88 -17.37
C SER A 333 -8.29 1.79 -16.95
N LEU A 334 -8.90 2.89 -16.54
CA LEU A 334 -10.33 2.94 -16.18
C LEU A 334 -11.23 2.72 -17.39
N GLN A 335 -10.88 3.30 -18.55
CA GLN A 335 -11.64 3.13 -19.78
C GLN A 335 -11.59 1.68 -20.28
N THR A 336 -10.46 1.00 -20.10
CA THR A 336 -10.28 -0.42 -20.43
C THR A 336 -11.14 -1.30 -19.52
N VAL A 337 -11.26 -0.99 -18.23
CA VAL A 337 -12.15 -1.72 -17.31
C VAL A 337 -13.61 -1.55 -17.68
N VAL A 338 -14.05 -0.33 -17.96
CA VAL A 338 -15.45 -0.06 -18.35
C VAL A 338 -15.79 -0.78 -19.67
N THR A 339 -14.84 -0.87 -20.62
CA THR A 339 -15.05 -1.54 -21.91
C THR A 339 -15.04 -3.07 -21.80
N LEU A 340 -14.40 -3.65 -20.78
CA LEU A 340 -14.39 -5.11 -20.55
C LEU A 340 -15.66 -5.61 -19.81
N TYR A 341 -16.43 -4.72 -19.19
CA TYR A 341 -17.65 -5.05 -18.45
C TYR A 341 -18.95 -4.64 -19.18
N HIS A 342 -18.87 -4.11 -20.39
CA HIS A 342 -19.96 -3.91 -21.34
C HIS A 342 -19.82 -4.84 -22.55
#